data_237fa5da333f3c10fa559892bf6aebe5
#
_entry.id   237fa5da333f3c10fa559892bf6aebe5
#
_cell.length_a   1.000
_cell.length_b   1.000
_cell.length_c   1.000
_cell.angle_alpha   90.00
_cell.angle_beta   90.00
_cell.angle_gamma   90.00
#
_symmetry.space_group_name_H-M   'P 1'
#
loop_
_entity.id
_entity.type
_entity.pdbx_description
1 polymer ?
#
loop_
_entity_poly.entity_id
_entity_poly.type
_entity_poly.pdbx_seq_one_letter_code
_entity_poly.pdbx_strand_id
1 'polypeptide(L)'
;MAAKEIAGGSGSIDDGSDFDPCPICLGPFLHDSYLDTCFHKFCFNCIKQWIKVVSSKASKQLSSVKCPLCKTENFSIIHNYDGCSFDRHYINRNIPDGFVLTKEQRYRLQCYYTESGFLADVFDVSRFWKLQKFLQPNRCLEAWLRRELQALMQEEDVDIVMHHLVGVMDSFCKRIKQRRKLEARNAETTNQEQFKAAVSEAARPFVMVRTDRFVDELELFLAAGLNMEAYDAIYKQNRREIGAASEEREEVEEHNVRTRVTPYLFIFEEDSD
;
A
#
# COMPACT_ATOMS: atom_id res chain seq x y z
N MET A 1 17.00 64.64 -8.45
CA MET A 1 15.86 64.79 -7.52
C MET A 1 15.47 63.40 -7.07
N ALA A 2 15.70 63.17 -5.83
CA ALA A 2 15.31 62.11 -4.90
C ALA A 2 14.85 60.76 -5.44
N ALA A 3 15.76 59.79 -5.36
CA ALA A 3 15.49 58.37 -5.30
C ALA A 3 15.01 58.03 -3.90
N LYS A 4 13.93 57.22 -3.80
CA LYS A 4 13.39 56.74 -2.54
C LYS A 4 13.67 55.24 -2.47
N GLU A 5 14.65 54.87 -1.64
CA GLU A 5 14.94 53.50 -1.26
C GLU A 5 13.77 52.94 -0.48
N ILE A 6 13.32 51.73 -0.85
CA ILE A 6 12.38 50.92 -0.07
C ILE A 6 13.11 49.72 0.45
N ALA A 7 13.21 49.62 1.77
CA ALA A 7 13.88 48.64 2.55
C ALA A 7 13.33 47.23 2.30
N GLY A 8 14.26 46.26 2.25
CA GLY A 8 13.96 44.85 2.19
C GLY A 8 13.33 44.34 3.47
N GLY A 9 12.16 43.72 3.33
CA GLY A 9 11.58 42.85 4.34
C GLY A 9 12.00 41.41 4.05
N SER A 10 12.85 40.86 4.91
CA SER A 10 13.15 39.43 4.95
C SER A 10 11.90 38.70 5.45
N GLY A 11 11.13 38.16 4.51
CA GLY A 11 10.07 37.21 4.82
C GLY A 11 10.71 35.87 5.14
N SER A 12 10.65 35.46 6.40
CA SER A 12 10.88 34.10 6.85
C SER A 12 9.94 33.19 6.08
N ILE A 13 10.52 32.23 5.35
CA ILE A 13 9.80 31.11 4.72
C ILE A 13 9.36 30.22 5.89
N ASP A 14 8.11 30.34 6.28
CA ASP A 14 7.46 29.43 7.20
C ASP A 14 7.16 28.14 6.41
N ASP A 15 8.06 27.16 6.54
CA ASP A 15 7.93 25.82 5.95
C ASP A 15 7.02 24.96 6.85
N GLY A 16 5.83 25.48 7.11
CA GLY A 16 4.70 24.75 7.66
C GLY A 16 3.91 24.13 6.52
N SER A 17 4.37 22.99 6.00
CA SER A 17 3.53 22.18 5.13
C SER A 17 2.36 21.64 5.96
N ASP A 18 1.25 22.39 5.99
CA ASP A 18 -0.07 21.91 6.41
C ASP A 18 -0.48 20.75 5.48
N PHE A 19 0.01 19.55 5.79
CA PHE A 19 -0.50 18.34 5.17
C PHE A 19 -1.88 18.04 5.78
N ASP A 20 -2.91 18.55 5.15
CA ASP A 20 -4.27 18.09 5.45
C ASP A 20 -4.34 16.57 5.20
N PRO A 21 -4.53 15.75 6.25
CA PRO A 21 -4.59 14.31 6.07
C PRO A 21 -5.92 13.89 5.43
N CYS A 22 -5.94 12.73 4.77
CA CYS A 22 -7.18 12.14 4.29
C CYS A 22 -8.15 11.89 5.47
N PRO A 23 -9.38 12.41 5.45
CA PRO A 23 -10.31 12.31 6.59
C PRO A 23 -10.78 10.88 6.91
N ILE A 24 -10.48 9.91 6.04
CA ILE A 24 -10.87 8.50 6.23
C ILE A 24 -9.75 7.67 6.84
N CYS A 25 -8.52 7.78 6.31
CA CYS A 25 -7.40 6.99 6.81
C CYS A 25 -6.45 7.78 7.73
N LEU A 26 -6.66 9.09 7.87
CA LEU A 26 -5.86 10.02 8.68
C LEU A 26 -4.37 10.08 8.30
N GLY A 27 -4.03 9.55 7.13
CA GLY A 27 -2.70 9.59 6.55
C GLY A 27 -2.58 10.58 5.39
N PRO A 28 -1.40 10.73 4.80
CA PRO A 28 -1.20 11.58 3.64
C PRO A 28 -2.07 11.11 2.47
N PHE A 29 -2.44 12.06 1.61
CA PHE A 29 -3.23 11.71 0.43
C PHE A 29 -2.45 10.82 -0.51
N LEU A 30 -3.02 9.65 -0.80
CA LEU A 30 -2.53 8.70 -1.79
C LEU A 30 -3.55 8.66 -2.92
N HIS A 31 -3.18 9.15 -4.10
CA HIS A 31 -4.09 9.37 -5.24
C HIS A 31 -5.28 10.25 -4.88
N ASP A 32 -5.09 11.50 -5.10
CA ASP A 32 -6.12 12.51 -4.89
C ASP A 32 -7.38 12.18 -5.66
N SER A 33 -8.50 12.19 -4.95
CA SER A 33 -9.82 12.05 -5.55
C SER A 33 -10.81 12.98 -4.88
N TYR A 34 -11.82 13.37 -5.64
CA TYR A 34 -12.81 14.34 -5.24
C TYR A 34 -14.21 13.79 -5.48
N LEU A 35 -15.14 14.07 -4.60
CA LEU A 35 -16.55 13.83 -4.87
C LEU A 35 -17.09 14.91 -5.82
N ASP A 36 -17.92 14.52 -6.78
CA ASP A 36 -18.29 15.36 -7.93
C ASP A 36 -19.15 16.59 -7.59
N THR A 37 -19.90 16.56 -6.50
CA THR A 37 -20.80 17.66 -6.12
C THR A 37 -20.19 18.58 -5.06
N CYS A 38 -19.53 18.02 -4.06
CA CYS A 38 -19.03 18.79 -2.92
C CYS A 38 -17.51 19.02 -2.96
N PHE A 39 -16.80 18.41 -3.89
CA PHE A 39 -15.35 18.51 -4.09
C PHE A 39 -14.49 18.23 -2.84
N HIS A 40 -15.04 17.57 -1.83
CA HIS A 40 -14.23 17.12 -0.71
C HIS A 40 -13.24 16.06 -1.16
N LYS A 41 -12.01 16.22 -0.68
CA LYS A 41 -10.84 15.43 -1.08
C LYS A 41 -10.67 14.20 -0.20
N PHE A 42 -10.33 13.06 -0.82
CA PHE A 42 -10.05 11.78 -0.17
C PHE A 42 -9.01 11.01 -0.98
N CYS A 43 -8.36 10.02 -0.37
CA CYS A 43 -7.69 9.00 -1.16
C CYS A 43 -8.71 8.20 -1.97
N PHE A 44 -8.45 7.92 -3.23
CA PHE A 44 -9.37 7.19 -4.11
C PHE A 44 -9.85 5.86 -3.50
N ASN A 45 -8.92 5.07 -2.96
CA ASN A 45 -9.28 3.81 -2.32
C ASN A 45 -10.09 3.97 -1.04
N CYS A 46 -9.84 5.04 -0.27
CA CYS A 46 -10.60 5.30 0.95
C CYS A 46 -12.05 5.63 0.65
N ILE A 47 -12.31 6.53 -0.30
CA ILE A 47 -13.67 6.89 -0.66
C ILE A 47 -14.40 5.75 -1.39
N LYS A 48 -13.71 4.99 -2.23
CA LYS A 48 -14.26 3.79 -2.86
C LYS A 48 -14.70 2.75 -1.81
N GLN A 49 -13.87 2.54 -0.78
CA GLN A 49 -14.21 1.63 0.32
C GLN A 49 -15.38 2.15 1.16
N TRP A 50 -15.43 3.46 1.42
CA TRP A 50 -16.58 4.09 2.08
C TRP A 50 -17.88 3.82 1.32
N ILE A 51 -17.87 4.03 0.00
CA ILE A 51 -19.03 3.76 -0.85
C ILE A 51 -19.46 2.29 -0.75
N LYS A 52 -18.51 1.34 -0.79
CA LYS A 52 -18.81 -0.08 -0.62
C LYS A 52 -19.50 -0.40 0.72
N VAL A 53 -18.99 0.17 1.81
CA VAL A 53 -19.56 -0.04 3.16
C VAL A 53 -20.96 0.55 3.26
N VAL A 54 -21.20 1.74 2.69
CA VAL A 54 -22.52 2.37 2.68
C VAL A 54 -23.49 1.58 1.81
N SER A 55 -23.04 1.12 0.64
CA SER A 55 -23.84 0.32 -0.29
C SER A 55 -24.23 -1.04 0.30
N SER A 56 -23.33 -1.69 1.04
CA SER A 56 -23.61 -2.99 1.67
C SER A 56 -24.66 -2.92 2.81
N LYS A 57 -24.85 -1.74 3.39
CA LYS A 57 -25.86 -1.49 4.43
C LYS A 57 -27.21 -1.04 3.87
N ALA A 58 -27.26 -0.67 2.61
CA ALA A 58 -28.48 -0.23 1.96
C ALA A 58 -29.25 -1.43 1.40
N SER A 59 -30.56 -1.49 1.65
CA SER A 59 -31.46 -2.53 1.11
C SER A 59 -31.76 -2.33 -0.38
N LYS A 60 -31.35 -1.22 -0.96
CA LYS A 60 -31.55 -0.87 -2.39
C LYS A 60 -30.23 -0.38 -2.97
N GLN A 61 -30.07 -0.60 -4.26
CA GLN A 61 -28.94 -0.08 -5.02
C GLN A 61 -28.89 1.44 -4.91
N LEU A 62 -27.74 1.99 -4.47
CA LEU A 62 -27.57 3.42 -4.29
C LEU A 62 -27.27 4.07 -5.66
N SER A 63 -28.04 5.11 -5.98
CA SER A 63 -27.72 6.00 -7.12
C SER A 63 -26.77 7.14 -6.76
N SER A 64 -26.64 7.41 -5.47
CA SER A 64 -25.78 8.46 -4.90
C SER A 64 -25.20 8.03 -3.55
N VAL A 65 -24.14 8.69 -3.11
CA VAL A 65 -23.57 8.49 -1.78
C VAL A 65 -23.44 9.84 -1.04
N LYS A 66 -23.67 9.84 0.25
CA LYS A 66 -23.45 11.03 1.09
C LYS A 66 -21.99 11.17 1.43
N CYS A 67 -21.43 12.37 1.22
CA CYS A 67 -20.08 12.70 1.63
C CYS A 67 -19.84 12.41 3.11
N PRO A 68 -18.74 11.77 3.51
CA PRO A 68 -18.40 11.55 4.92
C PRO A 68 -18.34 12.85 5.73
N LEU A 69 -17.88 13.93 5.11
CA LEU A 69 -17.69 15.24 5.77
C LEU A 69 -18.97 16.07 5.80
N CYS A 70 -19.46 16.51 4.64
CA CYS A 70 -20.55 17.46 4.55
C CYS A 70 -21.94 16.85 4.33
N LYS A 71 -22.04 15.55 4.17
CA LYS A 71 -23.29 14.80 3.94
C LYS A 71 -24.01 15.14 2.62
N THR A 72 -23.42 15.95 1.75
CA THR A 72 -23.94 16.24 0.41
C THR A 72 -23.99 14.98 -0.43
N GLU A 73 -25.02 14.80 -1.22
CA GLU A 73 -25.14 13.67 -2.16
C GLU A 73 -24.23 13.86 -3.36
N ASN A 74 -23.54 12.78 -3.71
CA ASN A 74 -22.58 12.74 -4.82
C ASN A 74 -22.86 11.49 -5.66
N PHE A 75 -22.62 11.57 -6.98
CA PHE A 75 -22.96 10.56 -7.96
C PHE A 75 -21.72 9.89 -8.57
N SER A 76 -20.56 10.49 -8.40
CA SER A 76 -19.30 9.98 -8.91
C SER A 76 -18.09 10.48 -8.12
N ILE A 77 -16.96 9.80 -8.33
CA ILE A 77 -15.63 10.19 -7.85
C ILE A 77 -14.83 10.67 -9.05
N ILE A 78 -14.22 11.84 -8.93
CA ILE A 78 -13.25 12.38 -9.89
C ILE A 78 -11.85 12.03 -9.37
N HIS A 79 -11.01 11.44 -10.21
CA HIS A 79 -9.65 11.04 -9.85
C HIS A 79 -8.70 11.12 -11.05
N ASN A 80 -7.41 10.89 -10.83
CA ASN A 80 -6.36 10.95 -11.87
C ASN A 80 -6.34 12.28 -12.63
N TYR A 81 -6.51 13.40 -11.91
CA TYR A 81 -6.44 14.72 -12.55
C TYR A 81 -4.97 15.07 -12.82
N ASP A 82 -4.66 15.32 -14.09
CA ASP A 82 -3.32 15.65 -14.59
C ASP A 82 -3.14 17.12 -15.03
N GLY A 83 -4.13 17.96 -14.75
CA GLY A 83 -4.18 19.36 -15.18
C GLY A 83 -5.00 19.60 -16.44
N CYS A 84 -5.25 18.58 -17.26
CA CYS A 84 -5.98 18.67 -18.53
C CYS A 84 -7.15 17.70 -18.60
N SER A 85 -7.00 16.51 -18.01
CA SER A 85 -7.98 15.44 -18.03
C SER A 85 -8.21 14.85 -16.64
N PHE A 86 -9.27 14.12 -16.48
CA PHE A 86 -9.57 13.37 -15.26
C PHE A 86 -10.41 12.14 -15.59
N ASP A 87 -10.31 11.13 -14.73
CA ASP A 87 -11.18 9.98 -14.77
C ASP A 87 -12.38 10.17 -13.84
N ARG A 88 -13.51 9.58 -14.21
CA ARG A 88 -14.74 9.63 -13.42
C ARG A 88 -15.26 8.24 -13.12
N HIS A 89 -15.35 7.92 -11.84
CA HIS A 89 -15.92 6.67 -11.33
C HIS A 89 -17.34 6.91 -10.82
N TYR A 90 -18.35 6.42 -11.58
CA TYR A 90 -19.76 6.58 -11.20
C TYR A 90 -20.18 5.59 -10.12
N ILE A 91 -20.97 6.07 -9.14
CA ILE A 91 -21.48 5.27 -8.02
C ILE A 91 -22.54 4.27 -8.50
N ASN A 92 -23.33 4.66 -9.48
CA ASN A 92 -24.44 3.85 -10.06
C ASN A 92 -24.02 3.09 -11.33
N ARG A 93 -22.79 2.61 -11.44
CA ARG A 93 -22.57 1.58 -12.45
C ARG A 93 -23.18 0.29 -11.93
N ASN A 94 -24.08 -0.32 -12.72
CA ASN A 94 -24.44 -1.73 -12.63
C ASN A 94 -23.13 -2.54 -12.66
N ILE A 95 -22.47 -2.66 -11.52
CA ILE A 95 -21.41 -3.63 -11.34
C ILE A 95 -22.19 -4.92 -11.15
N PRO A 96 -22.19 -5.86 -12.12
CA PRO A 96 -22.69 -7.21 -11.86
C PRO A 96 -21.95 -7.65 -10.61
N ASP A 97 -22.64 -8.26 -9.65
CA ASP A 97 -22.20 -8.67 -8.34
C ASP A 97 -20.70 -8.45 -8.10
N GLY A 98 -20.37 -7.33 -7.41
CA GLY A 98 -18.98 -6.88 -7.32
C GLY A 98 -18.13 -8.02 -6.78
N PHE A 99 -17.03 -8.33 -7.43
CA PHE A 99 -16.06 -9.35 -7.02
C PHE A 99 -15.85 -9.32 -5.51
N VAL A 100 -16.32 -10.38 -4.84
CA VAL A 100 -16.22 -10.52 -3.39
C VAL A 100 -14.92 -11.24 -3.08
N LEU A 101 -14.00 -10.51 -2.46
CA LEU A 101 -12.74 -11.10 -2.02
C LEU A 101 -12.96 -12.31 -1.12
N THR A 102 -12.30 -13.42 -1.39
CA THR A 102 -12.24 -14.58 -0.50
C THR A 102 -11.59 -14.21 0.84
N LYS A 103 -11.66 -15.11 1.83
CA LYS A 103 -10.99 -14.89 3.12
C LYS A 103 -9.48 -14.72 2.94
N GLU A 104 -8.89 -15.51 2.07
CA GLU A 104 -7.46 -15.49 1.74
C GLU A 104 -7.07 -14.18 1.06
N GLN A 105 -7.83 -13.72 0.08
CA GLN A 105 -7.59 -12.45 -0.60
C GLN A 105 -7.73 -11.26 0.35
N ARG A 106 -8.73 -11.26 1.25
CA ARG A 106 -8.87 -10.22 2.29
C ARG A 106 -7.69 -10.21 3.24
N TYR A 107 -7.25 -11.39 3.68
CA TYR A 107 -6.05 -11.51 4.52
C TYR A 107 -4.82 -10.95 3.79
N ARG A 108 -4.60 -11.33 2.52
CA ARG A 108 -3.49 -10.81 1.72
C ARG A 108 -3.58 -9.30 1.56
N LEU A 109 -4.75 -8.78 1.26
CA LEU A 109 -4.95 -7.33 1.19
C LEU A 109 -4.55 -6.62 2.50
N GLN A 110 -4.89 -7.17 3.66
CA GLN A 110 -4.46 -6.63 4.94
C GLN A 110 -2.93 -6.62 5.10
N CYS A 111 -2.24 -7.64 4.59
CA CYS A 111 -0.78 -7.70 4.65
C CYS A 111 -0.10 -6.54 3.92
N TYR A 112 -0.72 -5.98 2.88
CA TYR A 112 -0.22 -4.81 2.16
C TYR A 112 -0.39 -3.48 2.91
N TYR A 113 -1.16 -3.45 3.99
CA TYR A 113 -1.32 -2.27 4.86
C TYR A 113 -0.43 -2.32 6.11
N THR A 114 0.27 -3.42 6.34
CA THR A 114 1.17 -3.58 7.48
C THR A 114 2.63 -3.45 7.03
N GLU A 115 3.52 -3.23 7.99
CA GLU A 115 4.94 -3.06 7.71
C GLU A 115 5.55 -4.26 6.96
N SER A 116 6.54 -3.96 6.11
CA SER A 116 7.24 -4.94 5.28
C SER A 116 8.52 -5.44 5.95
N GLY A 117 9.01 -6.57 5.52
CA GLY A 117 10.41 -6.94 5.70
C GLY A 117 10.69 -8.04 6.72
N PHE A 118 9.75 -8.37 7.61
CA PHE A 118 9.99 -9.39 8.65
C PHE A 118 10.20 -10.83 8.14
N LEU A 119 9.89 -11.12 6.87
CA LEU A 119 10.08 -12.44 6.28
C LEU A 119 11.34 -12.55 5.39
N ALA A 120 12.06 -11.45 5.18
CA ALA A 120 13.25 -11.47 4.32
C ALA A 120 14.32 -12.43 4.84
N ASP A 121 14.50 -12.48 6.16
CA ASP A 121 15.44 -13.39 6.83
C ASP A 121 14.95 -14.84 6.84
N VAL A 122 13.62 -15.04 7.00
CA VAL A 122 13.00 -16.38 7.03
C VAL A 122 13.17 -17.10 5.70
N PHE A 123 13.05 -16.39 4.59
CA PHE A 123 13.13 -17.00 3.25
C PHE A 123 14.48 -16.86 2.56
N ASP A 124 15.51 -16.31 3.24
CA ASP A 124 16.87 -16.15 2.73
C ASP A 124 16.93 -15.63 1.27
N VAL A 125 16.37 -14.44 1.10
CA VAL A 125 16.30 -13.76 -0.21
C VAL A 125 17.69 -13.60 -0.84
N SER A 126 18.72 -13.33 -0.03
CA SER A 126 20.10 -13.21 -0.50
C SER A 126 20.58 -14.50 -1.19
N ARG A 127 20.29 -15.65 -0.60
CA ARG A 127 20.66 -16.96 -1.18
C ARG A 127 19.89 -17.25 -2.46
N PHE A 128 18.62 -16.85 -2.53
CA PHE A 128 17.82 -16.98 -3.75
C PHE A 128 18.49 -16.28 -4.93
N TRP A 129 18.95 -15.05 -4.75
CA TRP A 129 19.64 -14.28 -5.79
C TRP A 129 21.03 -14.83 -6.10
N LYS A 130 21.84 -15.15 -5.09
CA LYS A 130 23.19 -15.73 -5.25
C LYS A 130 23.16 -17.03 -6.02
N LEU A 131 22.24 -17.93 -5.70
CA LEU A 131 22.06 -19.21 -6.38
C LEU A 131 21.29 -19.07 -7.70
N GLN A 132 20.85 -17.87 -8.06
CA GLN A 132 20.12 -17.56 -9.29
C GLN A 132 18.88 -18.45 -9.48
N LYS A 133 18.19 -18.76 -8.40
CA LYS A 133 16.97 -19.59 -8.41
C LYS A 133 15.84 -18.93 -9.20
N PHE A 134 15.86 -17.58 -9.36
CA PHE A 134 14.91 -16.85 -10.20
C PHE A 134 14.90 -17.27 -11.68
N LEU A 135 15.95 -17.97 -12.15
CA LEU A 135 16.00 -18.51 -13.51
C LEU A 135 15.22 -19.82 -13.66
N GLN A 136 14.77 -20.42 -12.57
CA GLN A 136 13.97 -21.64 -12.58
C GLN A 136 12.48 -21.29 -12.64
N PRO A 137 11.68 -22.08 -13.38
CA PRO A 137 10.24 -21.83 -13.45
C PRO A 137 9.58 -22.11 -12.08
N ASN A 138 8.74 -21.19 -11.62
CA ASN A 138 7.90 -21.37 -10.45
C ASN A 138 6.47 -21.70 -10.90
N ARG A 139 6.03 -22.94 -10.66
CA ARG A 139 4.71 -23.42 -11.09
C ARG A 139 3.53 -22.74 -10.38
N CYS A 140 3.77 -22.16 -9.21
CA CYS A 140 2.75 -21.50 -8.42
C CYS A 140 2.67 -19.97 -8.66
N LEU A 141 3.57 -19.44 -9.50
CA LEU A 141 3.70 -18.00 -9.72
C LEU A 141 2.42 -17.36 -10.27
N GLU A 142 1.84 -17.92 -11.32
CA GLU A 142 0.63 -17.38 -11.94
C GLU A 142 -0.55 -17.41 -10.96
N ALA A 143 -0.72 -18.50 -10.21
CA ALA A 143 -1.79 -18.60 -9.22
C ALA A 143 -1.60 -17.58 -8.08
N TRP A 144 -0.36 -17.39 -7.64
CA TRP A 144 -0.01 -16.38 -6.64
C TRP A 144 -0.27 -14.96 -7.17
N LEU A 145 0.24 -14.63 -8.35
CA LEU A 145 0.03 -13.32 -8.98
C LEU A 145 -1.46 -13.02 -9.15
N ARG A 146 -2.25 -13.97 -9.65
CA ARG A 146 -3.70 -13.80 -9.81
C ARG A 146 -4.33 -13.42 -8.47
N ARG A 147 -4.06 -14.14 -7.41
CA ARG A 147 -4.61 -13.88 -6.08
C ARG A 147 -4.23 -12.51 -5.56
N GLU A 148 -2.94 -12.13 -5.64
CA GLU A 148 -2.47 -10.85 -5.14
C GLU A 148 -3.03 -9.67 -5.95
N LEU A 149 -3.05 -9.78 -7.27
CA LEU A 149 -3.64 -8.77 -8.15
C LEU A 149 -5.14 -8.63 -7.89
N GLN A 150 -5.88 -9.72 -7.77
CA GLN A 150 -7.30 -9.68 -7.40
C GLN A 150 -7.51 -8.99 -6.06
N ALA A 151 -6.66 -9.26 -5.08
CA ALA A 151 -6.75 -8.62 -3.77
C ALA A 151 -6.45 -7.11 -3.85
N LEU A 152 -5.41 -6.70 -4.60
CA LEU A 152 -4.97 -5.32 -4.71
C LEU A 152 -5.88 -4.47 -5.59
N MET A 153 -6.25 -4.99 -6.76
CA MET A 153 -7.10 -4.29 -7.72
C MET A 153 -8.58 -4.39 -7.36
N GLN A 154 -8.95 -5.41 -6.57
CA GLN A 154 -10.34 -5.74 -6.22
C GLN A 154 -11.21 -6.00 -7.46
N GLU A 155 -10.64 -6.68 -8.44
CA GLU A 155 -11.25 -7.07 -9.70
C GLU A 155 -11.12 -8.58 -9.89
N GLU A 156 -12.13 -9.18 -10.53
CA GLU A 156 -12.16 -10.62 -10.80
C GLU A 156 -11.19 -10.98 -11.94
N ASP A 157 -11.27 -10.23 -13.03
CA ASP A 157 -10.43 -10.45 -14.21
C ASP A 157 -9.14 -9.61 -14.13
N VAL A 158 -8.06 -10.28 -13.83
CA VAL A 158 -6.70 -9.70 -13.77
C VAL A 158 -5.75 -10.38 -14.75
N ASP A 159 -6.25 -11.19 -15.66
CA ASP A 159 -5.44 -12.05 -16.53
C ASP A 159 -4.49 -11.27 -17.42
N ILE A 160 -4.94 -10.16 -17.99
CA ILE A 160 -4.10 -9.31 -18.82
C ILE A 160 -2.90 -8.77 -18.02
N VAL A 161 -3.15 -8.28 -16.82
CA VAL A 161 -2.10 -7.73 -15.95
C VAL A 161 -1.14 -8.83 -15.50
N MET A 162 -1.69 -9.98 -15.10
CA MET A 162 -0.89 -11.15 -14.70
C MET A 162 0.03 -11.61 -15.83
N HIS A 163 -0.49 -11.80 -17.05
CA HIS A 163 0.32 -12.23 -18.19
C HIS A 163 1.35 -11.17 -18.60
N HIS A 164 1.02 -9.89 -18.47
CA HIS A 164 1.98 -8.82 -18.68
C HIS A 164 3.16 -8.93 -17.73
N LEU A 165 2.92 -9.10 -16.42
CA LEU A 165 3.96 -9.23 -15.42
C LEU A 165 4.81 -10.50 -15.63
N VAL A 166 4.17 -11.62 -15.92
CA VAL A 166 4.87 -12.87 -16.26
C VAL A 166 5.79 -12.67 -17.49
N GLY A 167 5.29 -12.00 -18.52
CA GLY A 167 6.06 -11.66 -19.73
C GLY A 167 7.29 -10.79 -19.45
N VAL A 168 7.17 -9.82 -18.55
CA VAL A 168 8.29 -8.98 -18.11
C VAL A 168 9.35 -9.80 -17.38
N MET A 169 8.92 -10.64 -16.42
CA MET A 169 9.83 -11.52 -15.67
C MET A 169 10.53 -12.53 -16.58
N ASP A 170 9.81 -13.14 -17.52
CA ASP A 170 10.38 -14.07 -18.51
C ASP A 170 11.41 -13.39 -19.41
N SER A 171 11.10 -12.17 -19.85
CA SER A 171 12.02 -11.37 -20.68
C SER A 171 13.29 -11.03 -19.91
N PHE A 172 13.15 -10.69 -18.64
CA PHE A 172 14.28 -10.47 -17.75
C PHE A 172 15.14 -11.76 -17.62
N CYS A 173 14.52 -12.88 -17.31
CA CYS A 173 15.22 -14.17 -17.18
C CYS A 173 15.94 -14.59 -18.47
N LYS A 174 15.30 -14.41 -19.64
CA LYS A 174 15.92 -14.68 -20.95
C LYS A 174 17.13 -13.79 -21.20
N ARG A 175 17.05 -12.49 -20.88
CA ARG A 175 18.16 -11.54 -21.02
C ARG A 175 19.35 -11.96 -20.15
N ILE A 176 19.12 -12.35 -18.90
CA ILE A 176 20.21 -12.82 -18.01
C ILE A 176 20.82 -14.12 -18.51
N LYS A 177 20.01 -15.07 -18.97
CA LYS A 177 20.51 -16.34 -19.57
C LYS A 177 21.37 -16.10 -20.81
N GLN A 178 21.04 -15.10 -21.64
CA GLN A 178 21.82 -14.72 -22.82
C GLN A 178 23.13 -14.06 -22.42
N ARG A 179 23.13 -13.11 -21.47
CA ARG A 179 24.36 -12.48 -20.96
C ARG A 179 25.36 -13.49 -20.40
N ARG A 180 24.89 -14.50 -19.69
CA ARG A 180 25.74 -15.57 -19.16
C ARG A 180 26.51 -16.37 -20.21
N LYS A 181 25.99 -16.43 -21.43
CA LYS A 181 26.68 -17.06 -22.56
C LYS A 181 27.82 -16.18 -23.09
N LEU A 182 27.80 -14.88 -22.79
CA LEU A 182 28.73 -13.89 -23.35
C LEU A 182 29.77 -13.37 -22.37
N GLU A 183 29.46 -13.33 -21.05
CA GLU A 183 30.32 -12.69 -20.04
C GLU A 183 30.37 -13.46 -18.71
N ALA A 184 31.56 -13.52 -18.09
CA ALA A 184 31.79 -14.13 -16.79
C ALA A 184 31.67 -13.10 -15.64
N ARG A 185 30.88 -13.47 -14.63
CA ARG A 185 31.12 -13.31 -13.19
C ARG A 185 30.92 -12.03 -12.39
N ASN A 186 30.46 -10.88 -12.79
CA ASN A 186 30.45 -9.70 -11.88
C ASN A 186 29.13 -8.94 -11.75
N ALA A 187 27.95 -9.57 -11.56
CA ALA A 187 26.69 -8.84 -11.54
C ALA A 187 25.59 -9.36 -10.58
N GLU A 188 25.92 -9.71 -9.33
CA GLU A 188 24.91 -10.32 -8.43
C GLU A 188 23.94 -9.29 -7.84
N THR A 189 24.43 -8.16 -7.33
CA THR A 189 23.60 -7.09 -6.75
C THR A 189 22.75 -6.36 -7.81
N THR A 190 23.31 -6.19 -8.99
CA THR A 190 22.63 -5.53 -10.13
C THR A 190 21.44 -6.31 -10.67
N ASN A 191 21.39 -7.64 -10.53
CA ASN A 191 20.26 -8.43 -11.06
C ASN A 191 19.01 -8.28 -10.22
N GLN A 192 19.12 -8.25 -8.89
CA GLN A 192 18.00 -8.04 -7.98
C GLN A 192 17.35 -6.66 -8.21
N GLU A 193 18.18 -5.62 -8.24
CA GLU A 193 17.69 -4.26 -8.46
C GLU A 193 17.05 -4.09 -9.83
N GLN A 194 17.66 -4.63 -10.89
CA GLN A 194 17.11 -4.61 -12.24
C GLN A 194 15.79 -5.37 -12.34
N PHE A 195 15.65 -6.50 -11.64
CA PHE A 195 14.40 -7.25 -11.58
C PHE A 195 13.31 -6.43 -10.90
N LYS A 196 13.61 -5.92 -9.70
CA LYS A 196 12.67 -5.08 -8.96
C LYS A 196 12.23 -3.85 -9.76
N ALA A 197 13.16 -3.17 -10.40
CA ALA A 197 12.87 -2.02 -11.23
C ALA A 197 11.95 -2.38 -12.41
N ALA A 198 12.25 -3.47 -13.13
CA ALA A 198 11.44 -3.89 -14.27
C ALA A 198 10.02 -4.31 -13.86
N VAL A 199 9.88 -5.03 -12.75
CA VAL A 199 8.55 -5.44 -12.25
C VAL A 199 7.80 -4.23 -11.67
N SER A 200 8.48 -3.31 -10.96
CA SER A 200 7.87 -2.08 -10.45
C SER A 200 7.30 -1.22 -11.58
N GLU A 201 8.07 -1.02 -12.64
CA GLU A 201 7.63 -0.27 -13.82
C GLU A 201 6.38 -0.89 -14.44
N ALA A 202 6.39 -2.21 -14.62
CA ALA A 202 5.27 -2.94 -15.21
C ALA A 202 4.02 -2.98 -14.31
N ALA A 203 4.19 -3.07 -12.98
CA ALA A 203 3.09 -3.19 -12.03
C ALA A 203 2.47 -1.84 -11.66
N ARG A 204 3.24 -0.76 -11.70
CA ARG A 204 2.84 0.58 -11.23
C ARG A 204 1.51 1.09 -11.78
N PRO A 205 1.17 0.94 -13.07
CA PRO A 205 -0.12 1.40 -13.58
C PRO A 205 -1.33 0.71 -12.94
N PHE A 206 -1.15 -0.48 -12.39
CA PHE A 206 -2.23 -1.33 -11.89
C PHE A 206 -2.33 -1.37 -10.37
N VAL A 207 -1.19 -1.49 -9.66
CA VAL A 207 -1.17 -1.58 -8.20
C VAL A 207 -0.75 -0.28 -7.51
N MET A 208 -0.36 0.73 -8.29
CA MET A 208 -0.16 2.13 -7.89
C MET A 208 0.79 2.28 -6.68
N VAL A 209 0.32 2.88 -5.58
CA VAL A 209 1.09 3.17 -4.37
C VAL A 209 1.67 1.92 -3.70
N ARG A 210 1.08 0.76 -3.95
CA ARG A 210 1.54 -0.50 -3.36
C ARG A 210 2.53 -1.26 -4.22
N THR A 211 3.03 -0.64 -5.27
CA THR A 211 3.96 -1.28 -6.21
C THR A 211 5.20 -1.80 -5.51
N ASP A 212 5.86 -0.99 -4.69
CA ASP A 212 7.09 -1.40 -4.03
C ASP A 212 6.82 -2.56 -3.06
N ARG A 213 5.74 -2.46 -2.28
CA ARG A 213 5.32 -3.54 -1.40
C ARG A 213 4.95 -4.82 -2.16
N PHE A 214 4.28 -4.70 -3.30
CA PHE A 214 3.94 -5.83 -4.17
C PHE A 214 5.19 -6.52 -4.70
N VAL A 215 6.20 -5.76 -5.12
CA VAL A 215 7.48 -6.30 -5.62
C VAL A 215 8.25 -7.00 -4.51
N ASP A 216 8.25 -6.47 -3.30
CA ASP A 216 8.86 -7.11 -2.13
C ASP A 216 8.16 -8.43 -1.78
N GLU A 217 6.83 -8.45 -1.78
CA GLU A 217 6.05 -9.69 -1.54
C GLU A 217 6.26 -10.74 -2.65
N LEU A 218 6.37 -10.30 -3.90
CA LEU A 218 6.71 -11.19 -5.02
C LEU A 218 8.10 -11.81 -4.84
N GLU A 219 9.08 -11.01 -4.47
CA GLU A 219 10.44 -11.49 -4.20
C GLU A 219 10.46 -12.53 -3.08
N LEU A 220 9.77 -12.26 -1.98
CA LEU A 220 9.61 -13.18 -0.84
C LEU A 220 8.98 -14.51 -1.27
N PHE A 221 7.90 -14.44 -2.05
CA PHE A 221 7.25 -15.65 -2.56
C PHE A 221 8.16 -16.48 -3.47
N LEU A 222 8.89 -15.82 -4.37
CA LEU A 222 9.83 -16.48 -5.25
C LEU A 222 11.00 -17.10 -4.46
N ALA A 223 11.52 -16.39 -3.48
CA ALA A 223 12.62 -16.84 -2.62
C ALA A 223 12.23 -18.05 -1.75
N ALA A 224 11.00 -18.04 -1.25
CA ALA A 224 10.44 -19.13 -0.45
C ALA A 224 10.44 -20.47 -1.21
N GLY A 225 10.15 -20.44 -2.53
CA GLY A 225 10.09 -21.64 -3.36
C GLY A 225 9.04 -22.66 -2.92
N LEU A 226 8.03 -22.22 -2.20
CA LEU A 226 6.95 -23.01 -1.61
C LEU A 226 5.68 -22.95 -2.47
N ASN A 227 4.76 -23.87 -2.22
CA ASN A 227 3.41 -23.73 -2.71
C ASN A 227 2.65 -22.64 -1.91
N MET A 228 1.49 -22.21 -2.39
CA MET A 228 0.73 -21.11 -1.78
C MET A 228 0.30 -21.40 -0.34
N GLU A 229 -0.12 -22.63 -0.05
CA GLU A 229 -0.59 -23.03 1.28
C GLU A 229 0.52 -23.00 2.32
N ALA A 230 1.69 -23.57 1.97
CA ALA A 230 2.85 -23.56 2.84
C ALA A 230 3.41 -22.16 3.05
N TYR A 231 3.43 -21.33 1.99
CA TYR A 231 3.82 -19.92 2.09
C TYR A 231 2.90 -19.15 3.04
N ASP A 232 1.58 -19.27 2.88
CA ASP A 232 0.59 -18.60 3.72
C ASP A 232 0.65 -19.09 5.17
N ALA A 233 0.94 -20.38 5.41
CA ALA A 233 1.07 -20.91 6.77
C ALA A 233 2.24 -20.28 7.51
N ILE A 234 3.42 -20.23 6.88
CA ILE A 234 4.62 -19.60 7.44
C ILE A 234 4.40 -18.10 7.63
N TYR A 235 3.78 -17.44 6.64
CA TYR A 235 3.48 -16.01 6.72
C TYR A 235 2.57 -15.69 7.92
N LYS A 236 1.51 -16.48 8.13
CA LYS A 236 0.58 -16.32 9.25
C LYS A 236 1.24 -16.59 10.60
N GLN A 237 2.10 -17.61 10.67
CA GLN A 237 2.80 -17.96 11.91
C GLN A 237 3.75 -16.84 12.35
N ASN A 238 4.63 -16.39 11.47
CA ASN A 238 5.59 -15.33 11.80
C ASN A 238 4.89 -14.01 12.17
N ARG A 239 3.77 -13.69 11.52
CA ARG A 239 3.01 -12.48 11.86
C ARG A 239 2.39 -12.55 13.25
N ARG A 240 1.95 -13.73 13.71
CA ARG A 240 1.44 -13.93 15.09
C ARG A 240 2.54 -13.76 16.12
N GLU A 241 3.72 -14.30 15.85
CA GLU A 241 4.87 -14.18 16.75
C GLU A 241 5.32 -12.73 16.94
N ILE A 242 5.30 -11.92 15.86
CA ILE A 242 5.62 -10.49 15.95
C ILE A 242 4.52 -9.71 16.68
N GLY A 243 3.25 -10.02 16.44
CA GLY A 243 2.14 -9.40 17.15
C GLY A 243 2.22 -9.65 18.65
N ALA A 244 2.48 -10.87 19.06
CA ALA A 244 2.67 -11.22 20.47
C ALA A 244 3.89 -10.50 21.10
N ALA A 245 5.01 -10.42 20.37
CA ALA A 245 6.22 -9.74 20.85
C ALA A 245 6.05 -8.20 20.95
N SER A 246 5.17 -7.59 20.14
CA SER A 246 4.86 -6.16 20.25
C SER A 246 3.93 -5.87 21.44
N GLU A 247 2.94 -6.72 21.69
CA GLU A 247 2.06 -6.61 22.87
C GLU A 247 2.85 -6.73 24.17
N GLU A 248 3.78 -7.70 24.27
CA GLU A 248 4.66 -7.83 25.43
C GLU A 248 5.57 -6.61 25.65
N ARG A 249 6.03 -5.96 24.56
CA ARG A 249 6.84 -4.73 24.66
C ARG A 249 6.02 -3.54 25.13
N GLU A 250 4.82 -3.38 24.63
CA GLU A 250 3.91 -2.30 25.06
C GLU A 250 3.52 -2.45 26.54
N GLU A 251 3.25 -3.68 27.02
CA GLU A 251 2.98 -3.94 28.43
C GLU A 251 4.19 -3.62 29.33
N VAL A 252 5.41 -3.92 28.88
CA VAL A 252 6.64 -3.61 29.62
C VAL A 252 6.92 -2.11 29.64
N GLU A 253 6.69 -1.39 28.54
CA GLU A 253 6.83 0.07 28.50
C GLU A 253 5.75 0.76 29.34
N GLU A 254 4.50 0.32 29.29
CA GLU A 254 3.42 0.87 30.12
C GLU A 254 3.67 0.63 31.61
N HIS A 255 4.21 -0.55 31.98
CA HIS A 255 4.58 -0.84 33.35
C HIS A 255 5.78 0.02 33.83
N ASN A 256 6.74 0.29 32.96
CA ASN A 256 7.91 1.12 33.24
C ASN A 256 7.56 2.63 33.31
N VAL A 257 6.56 3.08 32.58
CA VAL A 257 6.03 4.44 32.68
C VAL A 257 5.23 4.63 33.96
N ARG A 258 4.44 3.64 34.40
CA ARG A 258 3.71 3.70 35.71
C ARG A 258 4.62 3.72 36.89
N THR A 259 5.80 3.12 36.82
CA THR A 259 6.80 3.14 37.92
C THR A 259 7.62 4.43 37.97
N ARG A 260 7.56 5.30 36.94
CA ARG A 260 8.30 6.57 36.92
C ARG A 260 7.46 7.82 37.25
N VAL A 261 6.17 7.68 37.43
CA VAL A 261 5.33 8.80 37.89
C VAL A 261 5.45 8.95 39.38
N THR A 262 6.44 9.71 39.84
CA THR A 262 6.41 10.28 41.19
C THR A 262 5.23 11.27 41.25
N PRO A 263 4.36 11.13 42.27
CA PRO A 263 3.20 12.03 42.38
C PRO A 263 3.67 13.40 42.87
N TYR A 264 3.81 14.34 41.92
CA TYR A 264 3.84 15.77 42.27
C TYR A 264 2.43 16.34 42.03
N LEU A 265 1.53 15.97 42.93
CA LEU A 265 0.25 16.66 43.07
C LEU A 265 -0.24 16.44 44.49
N PHE A 266 0.10 17.38 45.36
CA PHE A 266 -0.70 17.75 46.54
C PHE A 266 0.05 18.86 47.28
N ILE A 267 -0.10 20.10 46.88
CA ILE A 267 -0.07 21.28 47.78
C ILE A 267 -1.03 22.30 47.16
N PHE A 268 -2.29 22.20 47.51
CA PHE A 268 -3.14 23.36 47.67
C PHE A 268 -3.66 23.26 49.08
N GLU A 269 -2.97 23.95 49.98
CA GLU A 269 -3.54 24.31 51.28
C GLU A 269 -4.53 25.43 51.01
N GLU A 270 -5.78 25.18 51.37
CA GLU A 270 -6.80 26.22 51.56
C GLU A 270 -6.43 27.01 52.79
N ASP A 271 -6.05 28.27 52.64
CA ASP A 271 -6.11 29.24 53.72
C ASP A 271 -7.48 29.90 53.65
N SER A 272 -8.31 29.51 54.63
CA SER A 272 -9.49 30.19 55.07
C SER A 272 -9.11 31.29 56.05
N ASP A 273 -9.48 32.55 55.72
CA ASP A 273 -9.97 33.58 56.68
C ASP A 273 -10.77 34.62 55.92
#